data_520723d7ffd176ae8f496aae2744b568
#
_entry.id   520723d7ffd176ae8f496aae2744b568
#
_cell.length_a   1.000
_cell.length_b   1.000
_cell.length_c   1.000
_cell.angle_alpha   90.00
_cell.angle_beta   90.00
_cell.angle_gamma   90.00
#
_symmetry.space_group_name_H-M   'P 1'
#
loop_
_entity.id
_entity.type
_entity.pdbx_description
1 polymer ?
#
loop_
_entity_poly.entity_id
_entity_poly.type
_entity_poly.pdbx_seq_one_letter_code
_entity_poly.pdbx_strand_id
1 'polypeptide(L)'
;SYLAIYFETLLKKIKVQSENLSILLVTNSGPAYSKLMINEIESIIVNSQVSAYTTFEKVDYSKFNIIISTEDIKFETETPVIYQNEILDKMYLKKEINFLQYVNKMNNPSIRGMESVLLSSMREETFFKCDSKKTYADNIDFMIEELIKQHLVDDKFLKRIREREKKSSMIFEKNVAFPHTINKLGDDLIIALGVSEKGFKDNEDLKLIFMACVPEGEKNGLILAKTYDELISIIKDEKLITDISKIDNYDLLVNYFIKNTILYR
;
A
#
# COMPACT_ATOMS: atom_id res chain seq x y z
N SER A 1 -10.89 -18.95 3.69
CA SER A 1 -10.86 -18.49 2.29
C SER A 1 -9.52 -18.92 1.67
N TYR A 2 -9.52 -19.43 0.45
CA TYR A 2 -8.32 -19.87 -0.29
C TYR A 2 -7.27 -18.77 -0.40
N LEU A 3 -7.70 -17.51 -0.43
CA LEU A 3 -6.82 -16.35 -0.48
C LEU A 3 -5.95 -16.23 0.77
N ALA A 4 -6.53 -16.42 1.95
CA ALA A 4 -5.80 -16.35 3.23
C ALA A 4 -4.70 -17.42 3.32
N ILE A 5 -4.99 -18.64 2.85
CA ILE A 5 -4.02 -19.75 2.84
C ILE A 5 -2.90 -19.48 1.82
N TYR A 6 -3.22 -18.91 0.66
CA TYR A 6 -2.26 -18.52 -0.36
C TYR A 6 -1.32 -17.42 0.18
N PHE A 7 -1.86 -16.42 0.87
CA PHE A 7 -1.08 -15.35 1.50
C PHE A 7 -0.20 -15.85 2.65
N GLU A 8 -0.70 -16.75 3.51
CA GLU A 8 0.14 -17.37 4.54
C GLU A 8 1.33 -18.15 3.95
N THR A 9 1.11 -18.84 2.82
CA THR A 9 2.15 -19.59 2.15
C THR A 9 3.20 -18.70 1.51
N LEU A 10 2.78 -17.57 0.91
CA LEU A 10 3.68 -16.55 0.38
C LEU A 10 4.47 -15.85 1.47
N LEU A 11 3.83 -15.48 2.58
CA LEU A 11 4.49 -14.85 3.73
C LEU A 11 5.60 -15.72 4.34
N LYS A 12 5.44 -17.04 4.32
CA LYS A 12 6.47 -17.99 4.80
C LYS A 12 7.68 -18.10 3.86
N LYS A 13 7.55 -17.75 2.57
CA LYS A 13 8.62 -17.85 1.56
C LYS A 13 9.44 -16.59 1.36
N ILE A 14 8.98 -15.43 1.84
CA ILE A 14 9.69 -14.17 1.65
C ILE A 14 10.88 -14.09 2.61
N LYS A 15 12.08 -14.42 2.09
CA LYS A 15 13.34 -14.03 2.75
C LYS A 15 13.51 -12.53 2.54
N VAL A 16 13.49 -11.76 3.63
CA VAL A 16 13.86 -10.34 3.62
C VAL A 16 15.32 -10.25 3.18
N GLN A 17 15.55 -9.82 1.95
CA GLN A 17 16.88 -9.35 1.55
C GLN A 17 17.02 -7.94 2.12
N SER A 18 17.66 -7.84 3.28
CA SER A 18 17.92 -6.56 3.93
C SER A 18 19.19 -5.94 3.37
N GLU A 19 19.08 -4.73 2.84
CA GLU A 19 20.19 -3.78 2.90
C GLU A 19 20.49 -3.51 4.39
N ASN A 20 21.75 -3.15 4.77
CA ASN A 20 22.08 -2.82 6.15
C ASN A 20 21.18 -1.69 6.64
N LEU A 21 20.23 -2.01 7.52
CA LEU A 21 19.27 -1.05 8.04
C LEU A 21 19.74 -0.50 9.38
N SER A 22 19.82 0.82 9.49
CA SER A 22 20.02 1.52 10.75
C SER A 22 18.68 1.85 11.38
N ILE A 23 18.37 1.27 12.53
CA ILE A 23 17.08 1.37 13.20
C ILE A 23 17.25 2.07 14.54
N LEU A 24 16.42 3.09 14.79
CA LEU A 24 16.30 3.74 16.08
C LEU A 24 15.14 3.10 16.87
N LEU A 25 15.42 2.55 18.04
CA LEU A 25 14.38 2.17 19.00
C LEU A 25 14.21 3.28 20.04
N VAL A 26 13.01 3.84 20.16
CA VAL A 26 12.67 4.83 21.18
C VAL A 26 11.78 4.17 22.23
N THR A 27 12.28 4.07 23.47
CA THR A 27 11.56 3.45 24.59
C THR A 27 12.02 3.98 25.93
N ASN A 28 11.09 4.16 26.87
CA ASN A 28 11.37 4.54 28.26
C ASN A 28 11.34 3.34 29.23
N SER A 29 11.15 2.13 28.73
CA SER A 29 10.94 0.91 29.55
C SER A 29 12.23 0.35 30.20
N GLY A 30 13.34 1.08 30.11
CA GLY A 30 14.60 0.78 30.81
C GLY A 30 15.55 -0.16 30.04
N PRO A 31 16.83 -0.29 30.51
CA PRO A 31 17.92 -0.93 29.76
C PRO A 31 17.71 -2.42 29.47
N ALA A 32 17.11 -3.16 30.40
CA ALA A 32 16.87 -4.60 30.22
C ALA A 32 15.84 -4.87 29.11
N TYR A 33 14.78 -4.08 29.11
CA TYR A 33 13.76 -4.15 28.08
C TYR A 33 14.30 -3.71 26.72
N SER A 34 15.03 -2.58 26.67
CA SER A 34 15.68 -2.11 25.43
C SER A 34 16.56 -3.18 24.81
N LYS A 35 17.36 -3.87 25.63
CA LYS A 35 18.23 -4.95 25.15
C LYS A 35 17.44 -6.15 24.60
N LEU A 36 16.33 -6.50 25.26
CA LEU A 36 15.43 -7.56 24.77
C LEU A 36 14.86 -7.18 23.41
N MET A 37 14.32 -5.96 23.27
CA MET A 37 13.74 -5.46 22.04
C MET A 37 14.76 -5.39 20.91
N ILE A 38 15.96 -4.90 21.16
CA ILE A 38 17.05 -4.90 20.18
C ILE A 38 17.29 -6.30 19.63
N ASN A 39 17.52 -7.28 20.53
CA ASN A 39 17.76 -8.66 20.12
C ASN A 39 16.59 -9.25 19.29
N GLU A 40 15.37 -8.95 19.69
CA GLU A 40 14.17 -9.40 18.96
C GLU A 40 14.07 -8.76 17.58
N ILE A 41 14.26 -7.44 17.46
CA ILE A 41 14.23 -6.72 16.19
C ILE A 41 15.34 -7.24 15.26
N GLU A 42 16.57 -7.37 15.74
CA GLU A 42 17.70 -7.89 14.96
C GLU A 42 17.50 -9.37 14.55
N SER A 43 16.79 -10.16 15.35
CA SER A 43 16.42 -11.54 14.97
C SER A 43 15.42 -11.62 13.81
N ILE A 44 14.58 -10.60 13.65
CA ILE A 44 13.56 -10.51 12.61
C ILE A 44 14.14 -9.92 11.32
N ILE A 45 15.03 -8.93 11.47
CA ILE A 45 15.58 -8.13 10.38
C ILE A 45 17.06 -8.45 10.23
N VAL A 46 17.36 -9.34 9.33
CA VAL A 46 18.75 -9.73 9.02
C VAL A 46 19.50 -8.51 8.48
N ASN A 47 20.74 -8.29 8.92
CA ASN A 47 21.60 -7.14 8.59
C ASN A 47 21.05 -5.77 9.05
N SER A 48 20.37 -5.71 10.18
CA SER A 48 20.02 -4.45 10.84
C SER A 48 20.96 -4.15 12.00
N GLN A 49 21.12 -2.86 12.29
CA GLN A 49 21.77 -2.35 13.48
C GLN A 49 20.76 -1.49 14.23
N VAL A 50 20.43 -1.90 15.46
CA VAL A 50 19.45 -1.22 16.30
C VAL A 50 20.14 -0.45 17.40
N SER A 51 19.81 0.84 17.54
CA SER A 51 20.27 1.71 18.64
C SER A 51 19.07 2.16 19.46
N ALA A 52 19.10 1.99 20.79
CA ALA A 52 18.02 2.39 21.66
C ALA A 52 18.31 3.73 22.35
N TYR A 53 17.29 4.59 22.39
CA TYR A 53 17.29 5.88 23.05
C TYR A 53 16.00 6.10 23.84
N THR A 54 16.06 6.96 24.84
CA THR A 54 14.87 7.43 25.56
C THR A 54 14.27 8.65 24.89
N THR A 55 13.01 8.99 25.21
CA THR A 55 12.34 10.19 24.69
C THR A 55 12.98 11.50 25.12
N PHE A 56 13.84 11.47 26.16
CA PHE A 56 14.51 12.66 26.70
C PHE A 56 15.84 12.96 26.02
N GLU A 57 16.35 12.06 25.18
CA GLU A 57 17.62 12.23 24.50
C GLU A 57 17.45 12.97 23.17
N LYS A 58 18.39 13.88 22.86
CA LYS A 58 18.42 14.54 21.57
C LYS A 58 19.06 13.62 20.53
N VAL A 59 18.31 13.21 19.55
CA VAL A 59 18.74 12.29 18.50
C VAL A 59 18.58 12.95 17.14
N ASP A 60 19.59 12.77 16.29
CA ASP A 60 19.50 13.13 14.87
C ASP A 60 18.82 11.99 14.11
N TYR A 61 17.52 12.10 13.88
CA TYR A 61 16.68 11.07 13.25
C TYR A 61 17.09 10.77 11.80
N SER A 62 17.72 11.72 11.12
CA SER A 62 18.14 11.55 9.72
C SER A 62 19.21 10.48 9.51
N LYS A 63 19.88 10.05 10.58
CA LYS A 63 20.89 8.98 10.56
C LYS A 63 20.30 7.57 10.53
N PHE A 64 18.99 7.46 10.72
CA PHE A 64 18.29 6.18 10.77
C PHE A 64 17.38 6.00 9.56
N ASN A 65 17.26 4.76 9.13
CA ASN A 65 16.34 4.40 8.05
C ASN A 65 14.89 4.26 8.55
N ILE A 66 14.73 3.84 9.82
CA ILE A 66 13.44 3.58 10.45
C ILE A 66 13.53 3.93 11.95
N ILE A 67 12.47 4.48 12.50
CA ILE A 67 12.25 4.65 13.94
C ILE A 67 11.19 3.64 14.37
N ILE A 68 11.48 2.89 15.44
CA ILE A 68 10.50 2.03 16.11
C ILE A 68 10.26 2.65 17.49
N SER A 69 9.02 3.01 17.83
CA SER A 69 8.69 3.63 19.11
C SER A 69 7.68 2.80 19.89
N THR A 70 7.96 2.59 21.19
CA THR A 70 6.98 2.06 22.15
C THR A 70 6.20 3.18 22.85
N GLU A 71 6.58 4.43 22.57
CA GLU A 71 6.00 5.62 23.19
C GLU A 71 5.05 6.30 22.18
N ASP A 72 3.90 6.74 22.63
CA ASP A 72 2.94 7.50 21.84
C ASP A 72 3.33 8.98 21.79
N ILE A 73 4.41 9.27 21.08
CA ILE A 73 4.93 10.61 20.86
C ILE A 73 4.96 10.96 19.39
N LYS A 74 4.76 12.23 19.08
CA LYS A 74 4.88 12.73 17.70
C LYS A 74 6.33 13.08 17.41
N PHE A 75 6.89 12.47 16.38
CA PHE A 75 8.22 12.78 15.87
C PHE A 75 8.15 13.86 14.79
N GLU A 76 9.01 14.88 14.91
CA GLU A 76 9.21 15.88 13.84
C GLU A 76 10.37 15.42 12.96
N THR A 77 10.09 14.51 12.04
CA THR A 77 11.09 13.88 11.16
C THR A 77 10.46 13.38 9.88
N GLU A 78 11.26 13.28 8.82
CA GLU A 78 10.90 12.59 7.58
C GLU A 78 11.23 11.07 7.65
N THR A 79 11.97 10.64 8.68
CA THR A 79 12.28 9.23 8.88
C THR A 79 11.00 8.48 9.26
N PRO A 80 10.65 7.37 8.59
CA PRO A 80 9.47 6.59 8.90
C PRO A 80 9.44 6.09 10.34
N VAL A 81 8.27 6.20 11.01
CA VAL A 81 8.06 5.77 12.39
C VAL A 81 7.07 4.61 12.44
N ILE A 82 7.47 3.53 13.10
CA ILE A 82 6.61 2.37 13.39
C ILE A 82 6.30 2.37 14.88
N TYR A 83 5.03 2.50 15.24
CA TYR A 83 4.60 2.39 16.63
C TYR A 83 4.36 0.94 17.01
N GLN A 84 4.88 0.54 18.17
CA GLN A 84 4.73 -0.80 18.73
C GLN A 84 4.23 -0.70 20.17
N ASN A 85 3.50 -1.71 20.60
CA ASN A 85 3.18 -1.88 22.01
C ASN A 85 4.41 -2.40 22.77
N GLU A 86 4.34 -2.41 24.10
CA GLU A 86 5.39 -3.00 24.96
C GLU A 86 5.68 -4.47 24.61
N ILE A 87 4.69 -5.21 24.07
CA ILE A 87 4.89 -6.55 23.53
C ILE A 87 5.06 -6.44 22.02
N LEU A 88 6.24 -6.81 21.53
CA LEU A 88 6.59 -6.74 20.11
C LEU A 88 5.72 -7.68 19.28
N ASP A 89 4.88 -7.11 18.40
CA ASP A 89 4.22 -7.89 17.34
C ASP A 89 5.19 -8.10 16.18
N LYS A 90 5.84 -9.27 16.19
CA LYS A 90 6.84 -9.65 15.17
C LYS A 90 6.28 -9.68 13.76
N MET A 91 5.03 -10.11 13.60
CA MET A 91 4.36 -10.19 12.30
C MET A 91 4.07 -8.79 11.76
N TYR A 92 3.52 -7.94 12.59
CA TYR A 92 3.24 -6.55 12.26
C TYR A 92 4.54 -5.80 11.91
N LEU A 93 5.56 -5.87 12.77
CA LEU A 93 6.84 -5.20 12.54
C LEU A 93 7.48 -5.63 11.21
N LYS A 94 7.48 -6.93 10.91
CA LYS A 94 8.02 -7.44 9.66
C LYS A 94 7.26 -6.94 8.43
N LYS A 95 5.94 -6.85 8.52
CA LYS A 95 5.09 -6.27 7.48
C LYS A 95 5.45 -4.81 7.22
N GLU A 96 5.51 -4.00 8.28
CA GLU A 96 5.79 -2.57 8.18
C GLU A 96 7.16 -2.29 7.57
N ILE A 97 8.19 -2.99 8.02
CA ILE A 97 9.56 -2.80 7.50
C ILE A 97 9.68 -3.21 6.03
N ASN A 98 9.11 -4.34 5.65
CA ASN A 98 9.11 -4.75 4.23
C ASN A 98 8.38 -3.74 3.35
N PHE A 99 7.32 -3.16 3.87
CA PHE A 99 6.57 -2.11 3.19
C PHE A 99 7.42 -0.84 3.02
N LEU A 100 8.05 -0.34 4.09
CA LEU A 100 8.90 0.85 4.02
C LEU A 100 10.08 0.66 3.05
N GLN A 101 10.67 -0.53 3.01
CA GLN A 101 11.72 -0.87 2.04
C GLN A 101 11.20 -0.81 0.59
N TYR A 102 9.96 -1.24 0.37
CA TYR A 102 9.33 -1.17 -0.94
C TYR A 102 9.06 0.29 -1.35
N VAL A 103 8.44 1.08 -0.48
CA VAL A 103 8.15 2.50 -0.73
C VAL A 103 9.43 3.31 -0.98
N ASN A 104 10.50 3.05 -0.25
CA ASN A 104 11.78 3.72 -0.44
C ASN A 104 12.45 3.40 -1.80
N LYS A 105 12.11 2.26 -2.42
CA LYS A 105 12.56 1.91 -3.78
C LYS A 105 11.74 2.60 -4.88
N MET A 106 10.53 3.06 -4.54
CA MET A 106 9.70 3.81 -5.46
C MET A 106 10.17 5.27 -5.53
N ASN A 107 10.74 5.66 -6.66
CA ASN A 107 11.22 7.03 -6.92
C ASN A 107 10.06 8.02 -7.18
N ASN A 108 9.03 8.05 -6.35
CA ASN A 108 7.97 9.03 -6.45
C ASN A 108 8.11 10.12 -5.38
N PRO A 109 8.67 11.29 -5.70
CA PRO A 109 8.97 12.35 -4.73
C PRO A 109 7.73 12.95 -4.06
N SER A 110 6.55 12.84 -4.70
CA SER A 110 5.30 13.41 -4.17
C SER A 110 4.72 12.62 -2.98
N ILE A 111 5.24 11.42 -2.71
CA ILE A 111 4.65 10.47 -1.75
C ILE A 111 5.63 10.07 -0.65
N ARG A 112 6.84 10.65 -0.64
CA ARG A 112 7.81 10.43 0.45
C ARG A 112 7.20 10.86 1.80
N GLY A 113 7.09 9.90 2.72
CA GLY A 113 6.50 10.11 4.05
C GLY A 113 5.03 9.72 4.17
N MET A 114 4.38 9.22 3.12
CA MET A 114 3.06 8.60 3.19
C MET A 114 3.18 7.08 3.21
N GLU A 115 2.68 6.48 4.27
CA GLU A 115 2.73 5.01 4.45
C GLU A 115 1.65 4.24 3.66
N SER A 116 0.99 4.84 2.67
CA SER A 116 -0.05 4.22 1.83
C SER A 116 0.53 3.48 0.63
N VAL A 117 0.25 2.18 0.51
CA VAL A 117 0.61 1.37 -0.67
C VAL A 117 -0.19 1.83 -1.88
N LEU A 118 -1.48 2.12 -1.70
CA LEU A 118 -2.35 2.56 -2.79
C LEU A 118 -1.79 3.80 -3.44
N LEU A 119 -1.53 4.86 -2.65
CA LEU A 119 -1.00 6.11 -3.18
C LEU A 119 0.42 5.97 -3.72
N SER A 120 1.30 5.23 -3.04
CA SER A 120 2.68 5.03 -3.51
C SER A 120 2.76 4.26 -4.82
N SER A 121 1.74 3.44 -5.11
CA SER A 121 1.63 2.65 -6.35
C SER A 121 0.82 3.35 -7.44
N MET A 122 0.26 4.54 -7.17
CA MET A 122 -0.44 5.38 -8.13
C MET A 122 0.47 6.45 -8.72
N ARG A 123 0.12 6.92 -9.92
CA ARG A 123 0.76 8.03 -10.63
C ARG A 123 -0.32 8.87 -11.27
N GLU A 124 0.02 10.07 -11.75
CA GLU A 124 -0.91 10.92 -12.47
C GLU A 124 -1.55 10.16 -13.65
N GLU A 125 -0.74 9.43 -14.41
CA GLU A 125 -1.15 8.68 -15.60
C GLU A 125 -2.04 7.47 -15.25
N THR A 126 -2.15 7.08 -13.99
CA THR A 126 -3.00 5.97 -13.54
C THR A 126 -4.29 6.42 -12.86
N PHE A 127 -4.60 7.73 -12.89
CA PHE A 127 -5.86 8.29 -12.44
C PHE A 127 -6.81 8.54 -13.61
N PHE A 128 -8.04 8.01 -13.56
CA PHE A 128 -9.01 8.06 -14.64
C PHE A 128 -10.36 8.61 -14.21
N LYS A 129 -10.89 9.58 -14.94
CA LYS A 129 -12.32 9.95 -14.88
C LYS A 129 -13.08 9.01 -15.80
N CYS A 130 -13.89 8.15 -15.22
CA CYS A 130 -14.71 7.20 -15.96
C CYS A 130 -15.97 7.84 -16.53
N ASP A 131 -16.43 7.34 -17.65
CA ASP A 131 -17.67 7.80 -18.31
C ASP A 131 -18.88 7.05 -17.73
N SER A 132 -19.74 7.76 -17.01
CA SER A 132 -20.96 7.19 -16.41
C SER A 132 -22.00 6.72 -17.44
N LYS A 133 -21.88 7.14 -18.72
CA LYS A 133 -22.75 6.70 -19.80
C LYS A 133 -22.32 5.35 -20.40
N LYS A 134 -21.14 4.90 -20.07
CA LYS A 134 -20.58 3.61 -20.48
C LYS A 134 -20.78 2.57 -19.38
N THR A 135 -20.67 1.30 -19.77
CA THR A 135 -20.70 0.18 -18.80
C THR A 135 -19.42 0.11 -17.96
N TYR A 136 -19.47 -0.60 -16.85
CA TYR A 136 -18.28 -0.94 -16.08
C TYR A 136 -17.21 -1.59 -16.98
N ALA A 137 -17.63 -2.54 -17.83
CA ALA A 137 -16.74 -3.23 -18.74
C ALA A 137 -16.07 -2.30 -19.74
N ASP A 138 -16.80 -1.36 -20.35
CA ASP A 138 -16.24 -0.38 -21.30
C ASP A 138 -15.21 0.53 -20.64
N ASN A 139 -15.44 0.91 -19.37
CA ASN A 139 -14.50 1.73 -18.62
C ASN A 139 -13.22 0.96 -18.23
N ILE A 140 -13.33 -0.32 -17.88
CA ILE A 140 -12.17 -1.20 -17.68
C ILE A 140 -11.33 -1.29 -18.95
N ASP A 141 -11.97 -1.51 -20.10
CA ASP A 141 -11.27 -1.58 -21.38
C ASP A 141 -10.54 -0.28 -21.68
N PHE A 142 -11.20 0.86 -21.51
CA PHE A 142 -10.60 2.18 -21.67
C PHE A 142 -9.38 2.38 -20.76
N MET A 143 -9.50 2.08 -19.45
CA MET A 143 -8.39 2.21 -18.52
C MET A 143 -7.20 1.35 -18.94
N ILE A 144 -7.44 0.10 -19.33
CA ILE A 144 -6.35 -0.81 -19.73
C ILE A 144 -5.71 -0.38 -21.05
N GLU A 145 -6.50 0.08 -22.04
CA GLU A 145 -5.97 0.61 -23.29
C GLU A 145 -5.04 1.81 -23.08
N GLU A 146 -5.41 2.71 -22.17
CA GLU A 146 -4.53 3.84 -21.81
C GLU A 146 -3.26 3.37 -21.09
N LEU A 147 -3.35 2.41 -20.18
CA LEU A 147 -2.16 1.84 -19.51
C LEU A 147 -1.24 1.12 -20.51
N ILE A 148 -1.76 0.44 -21.54
CA ILE A 148 -0.96 -0.17 -22.62
C ILE A 148 -0.26 0.91 -23.43
N LYS A 149 -0.97 1.97 -23.85
CA LYS A 149 -0.39 3.08 -24.62
C LYS A 149 0.77 3.75 -23.88
N GLN A 150 0.69 3.81 -22.56
CA GLN A 150 1.72 4.38 -21.71
C GLN A 150 2.84 3.38 -21.35
N HIS A 151 2.80 2.16 -21.88
CA HIS A 151 3.73 1.08 -21.56
C HIS A 151 3.81 0.74 -20.06
N LEU A 152 2.70 0.85 -19.35
CA LEU A 152 2.57 0.50 -17.93
C LEU A 152 2.15 -0.95 -17.72
N VAL A 153 1.42 -1.53 -18.70
CA VAL A 153 1.03 -2.93 -18.69
C VAL A 153 1.26 -3.57 -20.07
N ASP A 154 1.42 -4.89 -20.09
CA ASP A 154 1.62 -5.64 -21.32
C ASP A 154 0.32 -5.84 -22.12
N ASP A 155 0.43 -6.07 -23.44
CA ASP A 155 -0.69 -6.19 -24.39
C ASP A 155 -1.70 -7.29 -24.05
N LYS A 156 -1.33 -8.27 -23.24
CA LYS A 156 -2.21 -9.38 -22.82
C LYS A 156 -2.89 -9.13 -21.48
N PHE A 157 -2.66 -7.97 -20.84
CA PHE A 157 -3.21 -7.65 -19.54
C PHE A 157 -4.75 -7.65 -19.56
N LEU A 158 -5.37 -7.02 -20.56
CA LEU A 158 -6.83 -7.02 -20.74
C LEU A 158 -7.41 -8.44 -20.81
N LYS A 159 -6.77 -9.31 -21.60
CA LYS A 159 -7.20 -10.71 -21.73
C LYS A 159 -7.22 -11.42 -20.37
N ARG A 160 -6.18 -11.23 -19.54
CA ARG A 160 -6.10 -11.85 -18.22
C ARG A 160 -7.14 -11.30 -17.24
N ILE A 161 -7.44 -10.00 -17.28
CA ILE A 161 -8.53 -9.40 -16.48
C ILE A 161 -9.86 -10.04 -16.87
N ARG A 162 -10.16 -10.14 -18.17
CA ARG A 162 -11.42 -10.75 -18.67
C ARG A 162 -11.56 -12.22 -18.31
N GLU A 163 -10.49 -13.00 -18.39
CA GLU A 163 -10.48 -14.40 -17.97
C GLU A 163 -10.74 -14.56 -16.46
N ARG A 164 -10.26 -13.62 -15.64
CA ARG A 164 -10.46 -13.65 -14.22
C ARG A 164 -11.87 -13.22 -13.82
N GLU A 165 -12.42 -12.19 -14.43
CA GLU A 165 -13.82 -11.74 -14.22
C GLU A 165 -14.83 -12.83 -14.55
N LYS A 166 -14.59 -13.65 -15.59
CA LYS A 166 -15.43 -14.80 -15.91
C LYS A 166 -15.48 -15.86 -14.81
N LYS A 167 -14.43 -15.95 -13.99
CA LYS A 167 -14.34 -16.93 -12.89
C LYS A 167 -14.96 -16.43 -11.60
N SER A 168 -14.86 -15.14 -11.32
CA SER A 168 -15.37 -14.50 -10.11
C SER A 168 -15.52 -13.01 -10.34
N SER A 169 -16.63 -12.44 -9.87
CA SER A 169 -16.81 -10.98 -9.88
C SER A 169 -15.66 -10.30 -9.14
N MET A 170 -15.17 -9.20 -9.69
CA MET A 170 -14.15 -8.34 -9.07
C MET A 170 -14.78 -7.10 -8.42
N ILE A 171 -16.11 -7.02 -8.35
CA ILE A 171 -16.80 -5.98 -7.60
C ILE A 171 -16.84 -6.40 -6.13
N PHE A 172 -16.25 -5.56 -5.28
CA PHE A 172 -16.32 -5.67 -3.82
C PHE A 172 -17.48 -4.82 -3.33
N GLU A 173 -18.42 -5.44 -2.66
CA GLU A 173 -19.66 -4.79 -2.27
C GLU A 173 -20.25 -3.98 -3.44
N LYS A 174 -21.14 -3.01 -3.19
CA LYS A 174 -21.82 -2.33 -4.28
C LYS A 174 -20.98 -1.24 -4.95
N ASN A 175 -20.03 -0.65 -4.23
CA ASN A 175 -19.51 0.68 -4.56
C ASN A 175 -18.08 0.68 -5.10
N VAL A 176 -17.33 -0.41 -4.92
CA VAL A 176 -15.90 -0.50 -5.30
C VAL A 176 -15.62 -1.78 -6.06
N ALA A 177 -14.94 -1.68 -7.18
CA ALA A 177 -14.37 -2.81 -7.91
C ALA A 177 -12.85 -2.88 -7.71
N PHE A 178 -12.32 -4.10 -7.66
CA PHE A 178 -10.89 -4.35 -7.56
C PHE A 178 -10.41 -5.38 -8.61
N PRO A 179 -10.43 -5.02 -9.89
CA PRO A 179 -9.82 -5.86 -10.92
C PRO A 179 -8.32 -5.94 -10.71
N HIS A 180 -7.78 -7.17 -10.66
CA HIS A 180 -6.36 -7.39 -10.44
C HIS A 180 -5.87 -8.63 -11.17
N THR A 181 -4.68 -8.54 -11.77
CA THR A 181 -4.01 -9.67 -12.42
C THR A 181 -2.51 -9.41 -12.52
N ILE A 182 -1.77 -10.45 -12.95
CA ILE A 182 -0.33 -10.33 -13.18
C ILE A 182 -0.07 -9.39 -14.36
N ASN A 183 0.81 -8.41 -14.15
CA ASN A 183 1.44 -7.61 -15.19
C ASN A 183 2.82 -8.19 -15.49
N LYS A 184 3.10 -8.48 -16.77
CA LYS A 184 4.39 -9.03 -17.20
C LYS A 184 5.38 -7.96 -17.65
N LEU A 185 5.01 -6.70 -17.50
CA LEU A 185 5.82 -5.55 -17.83
C LEU A 185 6.22 -4.81 -16.55
N GLY A 186 7.53 -4.82 -16.25
CA GLY A 186 8.08 -4.16 -15.05
C GLY A 186 7.96 -4.98 -13.76
N ASP A 187 8.64 -4.49 -12.73
CA ASP A 187 8.79 -5.16 -11.42
C ASP A 187 8.01 -4.47 -10.31
N ASP A 188 7.30 -3.36 -10.61
CA ASP A 188 6.56 -2.57 -9.65
C ASP A 188 5.06 -2.88 -9.66
N LEU A 189 4.44 -2.82 -8.48
CA LEU A 189 2.98 -2.76 -8.38
C LEU A 189 2.50 -1.41 -8.92
N ILE A 190 1.55 -1.46 -9.83
CA ILE A 190 0.85 -0.27 -10.32
C ILE A 190 -0.61 -0.37 -9.88
N ILE A 191 -1.11 0.70 -9.26
CA ILE A 191 -2.53 0.86 -8.96
C ILE A 191 -3.09 1.94 -9.87
N ALA A 192 -4.12 1.59 -10.64
CA ALA A 192 -4.88 2.56 -11.40
C ALA A 192 -6.25 2.79 -10.73
N LEU A 193 -6.64 4.05 -10.59
CA LEU A 193 -7.90 4.45 -10.00
C LEU A 193 -8.83 5.06 -11.05
N GLY A 194 -9.95 4.40 -11.28
CA GLY A 194 -11.07 4.95 -12.02
C GLY A 194 -12.14 5.48 -11.08
N VAL A 195 -12.61 6.72 -11.31
CA VAL A 195 -13.65 7.36 -10.49
C VAL A 195 -14.88 7.74 -11.32
N SER A 196 -16.07 7.54 -10.75
CA SER A 196 -17.33 7.96 -11.34
C SER A 196 -18.33 8.39 -10.27
N GLU A 197 -18.63 9.68 -10.17
CA GLU A 197 -19.60 10.20 -9.20
C GLU A 197 -20.98 9.58 -9.36
N LYS A 198 -21.41 9.36 -10.61
CA LYS A 198 -22.74 8.86 -10.95
C LYS A 198 -22.81 7.33 -11.12
N GLY A 199 -21.69 6.64 -10.90
CA GLY A 199 -21.56 5.21 -11.21
C GLY A 199 -21.49 4.93 -12.72
N PHE A 200 -21.88 3.73 -13.13
CA PHE A 200 -21.80 3.27 -14.52
C PHE A 200 -23.20 2.93 -15.07
N LYS A 201 -23.34 2.91 -16.39
CA LYS A 201 -24.62 2.64 -17.07
C LYS A 201 -25.31 1.34 -16.62
N ASP A 202 -24.53 0.31 -16.30
CA ASP A 202 -24.99 -1.01 -15.87
C ASP A 202 -24.89 -1.22 -14.35
N ASN A 203 -24.30 -0.27 -13.60
CA ASN A 203 -24.18 -0.32 -12.14
C ASN A 203 -24.01 1.11 -11.57
N GLU A 204 -25.11 1.74 -11.18
CA GLU A 204 -25.14 3.12 -10.66
C GLU A 204 -24.52 3.23 -9.24
N ASP A 205 -24.47 2.14 -8.49
CA ASP A 205 -23.88 2.12 -7.15
C ASP A 205 -22.35 2.08 -7.18
N LEU A 206 -21.76 1.51 -8.24
CA LEU A 206 -20.32 1.36 -8.36
C LEU A 206 -19.64 2.70 -8.67
N LYS A 207 -18.81 3.20 -7.78
CA LYS A 207 -18.18 4.54 -7.85
C LYS A 207 -16.69 4.52 -8.14
N LEU A 208 -15.99 3.50 -7.66
CA LEU A 208 -14.54 3.42 -7.71
C LEU A 208 -14.08 2.10 -8.34
N ILE A 209 -13.06 2.17 -9.17
CA ILE A 209 -12.36 1.02 -9.74
C ILE A 209 -10.89 1.13 -9.32
N PHE A 210 -10.44 0.30 -8.40
CA PHE A 210 -9.02 0.15 -8.08
C PHE A 210 -8.45 -1.03 -8.87
N MET A 211 -7.73 -0.76 -9.94
CA MET A 211 -7.11 -1.80 -10.76
C MET A 211 -5.68 -2.05 -10.32
N ALA A 212 -5.35 -3.27 -9.86
CA ALA A 212 -4.00 -3.64 -9.49
C ALA A 212 -3.29 -4.43 -10.60
N CYS A 213 -2.23 -3.83 -11.13
CA CYS A 213 -1.31 -4.44 -12.09
C CYS A 213 -0.16 -5.05 -11.30
N VAL A 214 -0.26 -6.34 -10.97
CA VAL A 214 0.64 -7.02 -10.03
C VAL A 214 1.85 -7.55 -10.80
N PRO A 215 3.09 -7.14 -10.50
CA PRO A 215 4.25 -7.67 -11.19
C PRO A 215 4.42 -9.18 -10.96
N GLU A 216 5.09 -9.87 -11.88
CA GLU A 216 5.36 -11.30 -11.76
C GLU A 216 6.48 -11.54 -10.73
N GLY A 217 6.27 -12.40 -9.73
CA GLY A 217 7.29 -12.78 -8.75
C GLY A 217 6.78 -13.00 -7.33
N GLU A 218 7.63 -13.63 -6.51
CA GLU A 218 7.27 -14.06 -5.14
C GLU A 218 7.17 -12.90 -4.11
N LYS A 219 7.77 -11.74 -4.39
CA LYS A 219 7.85 -10.60 -3.44
C LYS A 219 6.53 -9.84 -3.26
N ASN A 220 5.56 -10.07 -4.15
CA ASN A 220 4.39 -9.22 -4.30
C ASN A 220 3.22 -9.57 -3.37
N GLY A 221 3.27 -10.71 -2.70
CA GLY A 221 2.17 -11.16 -1.82
C GLY A 221 1.93 -10.24 -0.63
N LEU A 222 2.99 -9.69 -0.04
CA LEU A 222 2.89 -8.82 1.11
C LEU A 222 2.32 -7.44 0.74
N ILE A 223 2.81 -6.90 -0.39
CA ILE A 223 2.36 -5.60 -0.92
C ILE A 223 0.88 -5.70 -1.30
N LEU A 224 0.50 -6.79 -1.94
CA LEU A 224 -0.89 -7.04 -2.30
C LEU A 224 -1.79 -7.19 -1.06
N ALA A 225 -1.30 -7.85 0.00
CA ALA A 225 -2.04 -7.96 1.27
C ALA A 225 -2.29 -6.59 1.90
N LYS A 226 -1.26 -5.71 1.95
CA LYS A 226 -1.43 -4.34 2.44
C LYS A 226 -2.38 -3.51 1.57
N THR A 227 -2.27 -3.65 0.24
CA THR A 227 -3.22 -3.04 -0.70
C THR A 227 -4.65 -3.45 -0.40
N TYR A 228 -4.89 -4.72 -0.07
CA TYR A 228 -6.21 -5.21 0.34
C TYR A 228 -6.66 -4.61 1.68
N ASP A 229 -5.78 -4.52 2.68
CA ASP A 229 -6.12 -3.95 3.98
C ASP A 229 -6.53 -2.47 3.84
N GLU A 230 -5.80 -1.70 3.04
CA GLU A 230 -6.15 -0.31 2.73
C GLU A 230 -7.47 -0.19 1.94
N LEU A 231 -7.68 -1.04 0.94
CA LEU A 231 -8.94 -1.09 0.19
C LEU A 231 -10.13 -1.43 1.08
N ILE A 232 -9.98 -2.41 1.98
CA ILE A 232 -11.03 -2.76 2.94
C ILE A 232 -11.38 -1.57 3.84
N SER A 233 -10.40 -0.78 4.23
CA SER A 233 -10.62 0.44 5.03
C SER A 233 -11.42 1.48 4.24
N ILE A 234 -11.12 1.67 2.95
CA ILE A 234 -11.86 2.56 2.05
C ILE A 234 -13.29 2.05 1.84
N ILE A 235 -13.47 0.76 1.58
CA ILE A 235 -14.77 0.15 1.30
C ILE A 235 -15.75 0.28 2.46
N LYS A 236 -15.25 0.28 3.69
CA LYS A 236 -16.08 0.43 4.91
C LYS A 236 -16.57 1.86 5.15
N ASP A 237 -16.02 2.85 4.46
CA ASP A 237 -16.35 4.25 4.64
C ASP A 237 -17.06 4.80 3.39
N GLU A 238 -18.40 4.78 3.42
CA GLU A 238 -19.24 5.30 2.31
C GLU A 238 -19.00 6.79 2.02
N LYS A 239 -18.68 7.58 3.04
CA LYS A 239 -18.36 9.00 2.86
C LYS A 239 -17.06 9.14 2.08
N LEU A 240 -16.05 8.35 2.42
CA LEU A 240 -14.76 8.34 1.74
C LEU A 240 -14.91 7.96 0.26
N ILE A 241 -15.69 6.91 -0.03
CA ILE A 241 -16.00 6.49 -1.41
C ILE A 241 -16.65 7.63 -2.18
N THR A 242 -17.65 8.29 -1.57
CA THR A 242 -18.36 9.40 -2.17
C THR A 242 -17.44 10.60 -2.44
N ASP A 243 -16.58 10.93 -1.50
CA ASP A 243 -15.65 12.05 -1.64
C ASP A 243 -14.61 11.76 -2.73
N ILE A 244 -14.00 10.57 -2.74
CA ILE A 244 -13.03 10.15 -3.77
C ILE A 244 -13.68 10.14 -5.16
N SER A 245 -14.93 9.68 -5.28
CA SER A 245 -15.63 9.60 -6.58
C SER A 245 -15.82 10.94 -7.28
N LYS A 246 -15.77 12.05 -6.54
CA LYS A 246 -15.92 13.44 -7.01
C LYS A 246 -14.61 14.10 -7.40
N ILE A 247 -13.48 13.47 -7.10
CA ILE A 247 -12.16 14.03 -7.36
C ILE A 247 -11.91 14.08 -8.87
N ASP A 248 -11.39 15.19 -9.36
CA ASP A 248 -11.24 15.44 -10.80
C ASP A 248 -9.83 15.16 -11.35
N ASN A 249 -8.81 15.13 -10.50
CA ASN A 249 -7.43 14.87 -10.92
C ASN A 249 -6.60 14.27 -9.78
N TYR A 250 -5.42 13.78 -10.15
CA TYR A 250 -4.50 13.10 -9.24
C TYR A 250 -3.99 14.00 -8.11
N ASP A 251 -3.67 15.26 -8.37
CA ASP A 251 -3.18 16.18 -7.34
C ASP A 251 -4.22 16.43 -6.25
N LEU A 252 -5.49 16.54 -6.63
CA LEU A 252 -6.59 16.65 -5.67
C LEU A 252 -6.76 15.36 -4.86
N LEU A 253 -6.54 14.18 -5.47
CA LEU A 253 -6.56 12.90 -4.79
C LEU A 253 -5.45 12.83 -3.73
N VAL A 254 -4.21 13.15 -4.10
CA VAL A 254 -3.07 13.17 -3.18
C VAL A 254 -3.33 14.13 -2.02
N ASN A 255 -3.77 15.37 -2.33
CA ASN A 255 -4.11 16.36 -1.31
C ASN A 255 -5.25 15.90 -0.39
N TYR A 256 -6.25 15.21 -0.92
CA TYR A 256 -7.35 14.65 -0.13
C TYR A 256 -6.84 13.62 0.88
N PHE A 257 -6.00 12.70 0.45
CA PHE A 257 -5.42 11.69 1.34
C PHE A 257 -4.49 12.31 2.39
N ILE A 258 -3.64 13.28 2.03
CA ILE A 258 -2.77 14.00 2.97
C ILE A 258 -3.58 14.70 4.06
N LYS A 259 -4.65 15.43 3.69
CA LYS A 259 -5.46 16.21 4.64
C LYS A 259 -6.28 15.35 5.58
N ASN A 260 -6.74 14.20 5.12
CA ASN A 260 -7.67 13.39 5.90
C ASN A 260 -6.97 12.31 6.73
N THR A 261 -5.66 12.07 6.54
CA THR A 261 -4.86 11.05 7.25
C THR A 261 -5.61 9.69 7.35
N ILE A 262 -6.31 9.32 6.25
CA ILE A 262 -7.39 8.33 6.26
C ILE A 262 -6.88 6.91 6.49
N LEU A 263 -5.61 6.67 6.21
CA LEU A 263 -5.02 5.32 6.21
C LEU A 263 -4.35 4.94 7.54
N TYR A 264 -4.51 5.78 8.59
CA TYR A 264 -3.82 5.65 9.88
C TYR A 264 -4.75 5.70 11.12
N ARG A 265 -6.02 5.35 10.96
CA ARG A 265 -6.92 5.15 12.11
C ARG A 265 -7.30 3.70 12.30
#